data_8d94d7317133768af8a1834dc3675b7b
#
_entry.id   8d94d7317133768af8a1834dc3675b7b
#
_cell.length_a   1.000
_cell.length_b   1.000
_cell.length_c   1.000
_cell.angle_alpha   90.00
_cell.angle_beta   90.00
_cell.angle_gamma   90.00
#
_symmetry.space_group_name_H-M   'P 1'
#
loop_
_entity.id
_entity.type
_entity.pdbx_description
1 polymer ?
#
loop_
_entity_poly.entity_id
_entity_poly.type
_entity_poly.pdbx_seq_one_letter_code
_entity_poly.pdbx_strand_id
1 'polypeptide(L)'
;IYLAENSVKGLSDYLAGNTKDFSSVGVKAVDDYTLEYTLNQPEPYWNSKMAYSIFWPLNEEFEKSKGADFAKATDPTSLLYNGPFLLKGLTAKSSIEFAKNENYWDKDNVHIDKVTLAYYDGSDQESIERNFTSGAYSYARLYPTSSNYSKVEETYKENIFYTPSGPGIGGLGVNIDRQGYKYTSKTTDEEKTSTKKALLNKDFRQALNFAFDRTSYSAQINGKEGAPRAVRNLFVKPDFVSAGEKTFGDLVTEKMAAYG
;
A
#
# COMPACT_ATOMS: atom_id res chain seq x y z
N ILE A 1 13.29 -1.40 -5.08
CA ILE A 1 13.96 -1.88 -6.31
C ILE A 1 13.43 -3.23 -6.78
N TYR A 2 12.98 -4.10 -5.85
CA TYR A 2 12.48 -5.46 -6.17
C TYR A 2 11.34 -5.50 -7.21
N LEU A 3 10.53 -4.43 -7.35
CA LEU A 3 9.47 -4.35 -8.36
C LEU A 3 10.03 -4.30 -9.80
N ALA A 4 11.19 -3.71 -9.98
CA ALA A 4 11.87 -3.61 -11.27
C ALA A 4 12.84 -4.78 -11.50
N GLU A 5 13.55 -5.19 -10.45
CA GLU A 5 14.65 -6.15 -10.49
C GLU A 5 14.29 -7.46 -11.20
N ASN A 6 13.14 -8.03 -10.85
CA ASN A 6 12.70 -9.31 -11.43
C ASN A 6 11.97 -9.14 -12.78
N SER A 7 11.61 -7.93 -13.14
CA SER A 7 10.83 -7.64 -14.36
C SER A 7 11.70 -7.21 -15.52
N VAL A 8 12.64 -6.30 -15.25
CA VAL A 8 13.50 -5.72 -16.29
C VAL A 8 14.65 -6.67 -16.62
N LYS A 9 14.82 -6.96 -17.92
CA LYS A 9 15.89 -7.84 -18.40
C LYS A 9 17.26 -7.36 -17.94
N GLY A 10 18.07 -8.27 -17.41
CA GLY A 10 19.46 -8.02 -16.99
C GLY A 10 19.63 -7.18 -15.72
N LEU A 11 18.55 -6.60 -15.16
CA LEU A 11 18.67 -5.71 -14.00
C LEU A 11 19.12 -6.45 -12.75
N SER A 12 18.66 -7.68 -12.53
CA SER A 12 19.08 -8.53 -11.39
C SER A 12 20.58 -8.80 -11.40
N ASP A 13 21.15 -9.15 -12.57
CA ASP A 13 22.59 -9.39 -12.73
C ASP A 13 23.42 -8.12 -12.52
N TYR A 14 22.93 -6.99 -13.00
CA TYR A 14 23.58 -5.70 -12.80
C TYR A 14 23.60 -5.30 -11.31
N LEU A 15 22.49 -5.45 -10.61
CA LEU A 15 22.39 -5.14 -9.18
C LEU A 15 23.21 -6.10 -8.30
N ALA A 16 23.30 -7.36 -8.70
CA ALA A 16 24.14 -8.37 -8.02
C ALA A 16 25.65 -8.16 -8.29
N GLY A 17 26.01 -7.27 -9.22
CA GLY A 17 27.41 -7.01 -9.60
C GLY A 17 28.02 -8.07 -10.54
N ASN A 18 27.18 -8.96 -11.09
CA ASN A 18 27.61 -9.96 -12.09
C ASN A 18 28.05 -9.31 -13.40
N THR A 19 27.50 -8.14 -13.71
CA THR A 19 27.93 -7.26 -14.81
C THR A 19 28.00 -5.82 -14.33
N LYS A 20 28.91 -5.03 -14.93
CA LYS A 20 29.01 -3.58 -14.73
C LYS A 20 28.53 -2.81 -15.96
N ASP A 21 28.19 -3.51 -17.01
CA ASP A 21 27.71 -2.93 -18.26
C ASP A 21 26.21 -2.69 -18.20
N PHE A 22 25.81 -1.42 -17.99
CA PHE A 22 24.39 -1.04 -17.95
C PHE A 22 23.70 -1.24 -19.30
N SER A 23 24.43 -1.31 -20.42
CA SER A 23 23.82 -1.59 -21.73
C SER A 23 23.17 -2.98 -21.82
N SER A 24 23.55 -3.90 -20.92
CA SER A 24 22.90 -5.22 -20.76
C SER A 24 21.54 -5.16 -20.08
N VAL A 25 21.21 -4.04 -19.42
CA VAL A 25 19.92 -3.85 -18.74
C VAL A 25 18.87 -3.40 -19.76
N GLY A 26 17.70 -3.98 -19.68
CA GLY A 26 16.59 -3.70 -20.60
C GLY A 26 15.91 -2.34 -20.38
N VAL A 27 16.70 -1.28 -20.23
CA VAL A 27 16.23 0.11 -20.17
C VAL A 27 17.05 0.93 -21.16
N LYS A 28 16.37 1.55 -22.13
CA LYS A 28 17.05 2.29 -23.20
C LYS A 28 16.31 3.58 -23.53
N ALA A 29 17.01 4.71 -23.48
CA ALA A 29 16.57 5.94 -24.12
C ALA A 29 16.80 5.79 -25.64
N VAL A 30 15.71 5.75 -26.40
CA VAL A 30 15.74 5.62 -27.86
C VAL A 30 16.00 7.00 -28.48
N ASP A 31 15.35 8.00 -27.92
CA ASP A 31 15.49 9.43 -28.25
C ASP A 31 15.12 10.28 -27.02
N ASP A 32 15.06 11.60 -27.18
CA ASP A 32 14.78 12.56 -26.09
C ASP A 32 13.41 12.38 -25.44
N TYR A 33 12.47 11.67 -26.08
CA TYR A 33 11.09 11.51 -25.64
C TYR A 33 10.65 10.05 -25.53
N THR A 34 11.52 9.11 -25.90
CA THR A 34 11.18 7.68 -25.96
C THR A 34 12.06 6.86 -25.04
N LEU A 35 11.45 6.24 -24.04
CA LEU A 35 12.10 5.28 -23.15
C LEU A 35 11.54 3.89 -23.40
N GLU A 36 12.41 2.95 -23.75
CA GLU A 36 12.08 1.56 -24.02
C GLU A 36 12.46 0.66 -22.84
N TYR A 37 11.53 -0.18 -22.41
CA TYR A 37 11.77 -1.25 -21.44
C TYR A 37 11.67 -2.62 -22.09
N THR A 38 12.69 -3.45 -21.91
CA THR A 38 12.66 -4.87 -22.26
C THR A 38 12.46 -5.70 -21.00
N LEU A 39 11.39 -6.47 -20.94
CA LEU A 39 11.04 -7.29 -19.79
C LEU A 39 11.54 -8.73 -19.95
N ASN A 40 11.78 -9.42 -18.83
CA ASN A 40 12.14 -10.84 -18.80
C ASN A 40 11.01 -11.74 -19.36
N GLN A 41 9.76 -11.30 -19.16
CA GLN A 41 8.56 -12.01 -19.64
C GLN A 41 7.39 -11.01 -19.79
N PRO A 42 6.33 -11.35 -20.53
CA PRO A 42 5.15 -10.51 -20.60
C PRO A 42 4.52 -10.27 -19.22
N GLU A 43 4.29 -9.02 -18.88
CA GLU A 43 3.62 -8.61 -17.64
C GLU A 43 2.42 -7.72 -17.96
N PRO A 44 1.18 -8.25 -17.94
CA PRO A 44 -0.03 -7.48 -18.27
C PRO A 44 -0.25 -6.27 -17.34
N TYR A 45 0.33 -6.30 -16.14
CA TYR A 45 0.27 -5.25 -15.12
C TYR A 45 1.47 -4.30 -15.15
N TRP A 46 2.34 -4.34 -16.16
CA TRP A 46 3.54 -3.50 -16.25
C TRP A 46 3.21 -2.01 -16.12
N ASN A 47 2.17 -1.53 -16.81
CA ASN A 47 1.77 -0.12 -16.73
C ASN A 47 1.37 0.29 -15.30
N SER A 48 0.74 -0.61 -14.54
CA SER A 48 0.41 -0.36 -13.13
C SER A 48 1.65 -0.29 -12.25
N LYS A 49 2.71 -1.06 -12.56
CA LYS A 49 4.00 -0.95 -11.89
C LYS A 49 4.66 0.40 -12.11
N MET A 50 4.55 0.98 -13.31
CA MET A 50 5.13 2.28 -13.64
C MET A 50 4.57 3.44 -12.80
N ALA A 51 3.42 3.25 -12.15
CA ALA A 51 2.85 4.24 -11.22
C ALA A 51 3.58 4.29 -9.86
N TYR A 52 4.42 3.32 -9.53
CA TYR A 52 5.21 3.35 -8.29
C TYR A 52 6.38 4.32 -8.39
N SER A 53 6.67 5.00 -7.28
CA SER A 53 7.70 6.06 -7.20
C SER A 53 9.10 5.61 -7.62
N ILE A 54 9.41 4.31 -7.55
CA ILE A 54 10.69 3.76 -8.01
C ILE A 54 10.94 3.96 -9.52
N PHE A 55 9.88 4.17 -10.30
CA PHE A 55 9.96 4.40 -11.75
C PHE A 55 9.83 5.89 -12.12
N TRP A 56 9.65 6.77 -11.14
CA TRP A 56 9.50 8.20 -11.43
C TRP A 56 10.81 8.79 -11.90
N PRO A 57 10.77 9.71 -12.87
CA PRO A 57 11.97 10.35 -13.39
C PRO A 57 12.64 11.22 -12.33
N LEU A 58 13.95 11.19 -12.30
CA LEU A 58 14.79 12.08 -11.49
C LEU A 58 15.63 12.96 -12.42
N ASN A 59 15.82 14.22 -12.03
CA ASN A 59 16.78 15.09 -12.68
C ASN A 59 18.14 14.90 -12.00
N GLU A 60 19.09 14.30 -12.72
CA GLU A 60 20.41 13.93 -12.20
C GLU A 60 21.24 15.16 -11.78
N GLU A 61 21.18 16.25 -12.53
CA GLU A 61 21.92 17.47 -12.21
C GLU A 61 21.38 18.09 -10.92
N PHE A 62 20.07 18.13 -10.77
CA PHE A 62 19.44 18.64 -9.56
C PHE A 62 19.76 17.76 -8.35
N GLU A 63 19.65 16.45 -8.46
CA GLU A 63 20.01 15.50 -7.40
C GLU A 63 21.44 15.72 -6.94
N LYS A 64 22.38 15.75 -7.89
CA LYS A 64 23.81 16.02 -7.61
C LYS A 64 24.04 17.38 -6.96
N SER A 65 23.29 18.41 -7.38
CA SER A 65 23.41 19.77 -6.82
C SER A 65 22.97 19.84 -5.35
N LYS A 66 22.02 18.99 -4.94
CA LYS A 66 21.50 18.91 -3.55
C LYS A 66 22.33 17.96 -2.67
N GLY A 67 22.95 16.94 -3.26
CA GLY A 67 23.73 15.95 -2.52
C GLY A 67 22.96 15.35 -1.34
N ALA A 68 23.48 15.45 -0.14
CA ALA A 68 22.85 14.91 1.09
C ALA A 68 21.52 15.59 1.49
N ASP A 69 21.24 16.76 0.94
CA ASP A 69 19.99 17.49 1.19
C ASP A 69 18.89 17.16 0.16
N PHE A 70 19.19 16.33 -0.84
CA PHE A 70 18.18 15.86 -1.79
C PHE A 70 17.02 15.14 -1.07
N ALA A 71 15.79 15.47 -1.45
CA ALA A 71 14.55 14.90 -0.89
C ALA A 71 14.38 15.07 0.63
N LYS A 72 14.98 16.10 1.22
CA LYS A 72 14.83 16.42 2.64
C LYS A 72 13.40 16.93 2.91
N ALA A 73 12.60 16.15 3.61
CA ALA A 73 11.17 16.41 3.78
C ALA A 73 10.82 17.77 4.41
N THR A 74 11.73 18.35 5.19
CA THR A 74 11.58 19.67 5.83
C THR A 74 12.00 20.85 4.95
N ASP A 75 12.59 20.59 3.79
CA ASP A 75 13.00 21.60 2.82
C ASP A 75 12.28 21.40 1.48
N PRO A 76 11.20 22.16 1.20
CA PRO A 76 10.47 22.07 -0.06
C PRO A 76 11.31 22.31 -1.31
N THR A 77 12.47 22.97 -1.19
CA THR A 77 13.37 23.27 -2.30
C THR A 77 14.34 22.12 -2.60
N SER A 78 14.31 21.06 -1.81
CA SER A 78 15.17 19.89 -1.98
C SER A 78 14.68 18.89 -3.05
N LEU A 79 13.49 19.14 -3.62
CA LEU A 79 12.86 18.35 -4.68
C LEU A 79 12.44 19.22 -5.86
N LEU A 80 12.38 18.64 -7.05
CA LEU A 80 11.64 19.17 -8.19
C LEU A 80 10.24 18.54 -8.24
N TYR A 81 9.29 19.32 -8.73
CA TYR A 81 7.88 18.94 -8.76
C TYR A 81 7.35 19.00 -10.18
N ASN A 82 6.74 17.93 -10.64
CA ASN A 82 6.02 17.86 -11.92
C ASN A 82 4.51 17.56 -11.74
N GLY A 83 4.05 17.45 -10.49
CA GLY A 83 2.65 17.21 -10.15
C GLY A 83 1.85 18.51 -9.94
N PRO A 84 0.54 18.37 -9.68
CA PRO A 84 -0.37 19.51 -9.52
C PRO A 84 -0.14 20.35 -8.27
N PHE A 85 0.63 19.85 -7.29
CA PHE A 85 0.89 20.55 -6.04
C PHE A 85 2.38 20.57 -5.68
N LEU A 86 2.78 21.67 -5.03
CA LEU A 86 4.11 21.88 -4.46
C LEU A 86 4.04 21.71 -2.94
N LEU A 87 4.97 21.00 -2.34
CA LEU A 87 5.16 21.03 -0.89
C LEU A 87 5.56 22.45 -0.46
N LYS A 88 4.87 23.01 0.51
CA LYS A 88 5.18 24.33 1.09
C LYS A 88 5.80 24.24 2.47
N GLY A 89 5.43 23.23 3.23
CA GLY A 89 5.97 23.03 4.56
C GLY A 89 5.55 21.70 5.16
N LEU A 90 6.38 21.21 6.08
CA LEU A 90 6.11 20.07 6.93
C LEU A 90 6.49 20.44 8.36
N THR A 91 5.49 20.49 9.23
CA THR A 91 5.67 20.70 10.67
C THR A 91 5.36 19.38 11.38
N ALA A 92 6.38 18.79 11.99
CA ALA A 92 6.26 17.49 12.65
C ALA A 92 5.13 17.50 13.70
N LYS A 93 4.29 16.47 13.69
CA LYS A 93 3.10 16.31 14.55
C LYS A 93 2.12 17.48 14.50
N SER A 94 2.08 18.21 13.41
CA SER A 94 1.16 19.34 13.19
C SER A 94 0.52 19.28 11.81
N SER A 95 1.27 19.56 10.74
CA SER A 95 0.68 19.64 9.40
C SER A 95 1.69 19.41 8.28
N ILE A 96 1.15 19.01 7.11
CA ILE A 96 1.83 19.09 5.82
C ILE A 96 1.01 20.02 4.94
N GLU A 97 1.66 21.02 4.35
CA GLU A 97 1.01 22.01 3.53
C GLU A 97 1.47 21.94 2.08
N PHE A 98 0.53 22.00 1.17
CA PHE A 98 0.75 22.04 -0.27
C PHE A 98 0.04 23.25 -0.88
N ALA A 99 0.61 23.81 -1.94
CA ALA A 99 -0.03 24.82 -2.78
C ALA A 99 -0.08 24.34 -4.23
N LYS A 100 -1.03 24.86 -5.00
CA LYS A 100 -1.15 24.62 -6.42
C LYS A 100 0.16 24.91 -7.13
N ASN A 101 0.52 24.08 -8.10
CA ASN A 101 1.67 24.26 -8.97
C ASN A 101 1.24 24.97 -10.26
N GLU A 102 1.55 26.25 -10.38
CA GLU A 102 1.23 27.05 -11.55
C GLU A 102 2.01 26.64 -12.82
N ASN A 103 3.04 25.82 -12.66
CA ASN A 103 3.81 25.25 -13.78
C ASN A 103 3.35 23.84 -14.17
N TYR A 104 2.33 23.31 -13.51
CA TYR A 104 1.77 22.00 -13.87
C TYR A 104 1.14 22.05 -15.26
N TRP A 105 1.41 21.04 -16.08
CA TRP A 105 0.97 21.02 -17.49
C TRP A 105 -0.56 21.08 -17.64
N ASP A 106 -1.31 20.56 -16.69
CA ASP A 106 -2.78 20.51 -16.67
C ASP A 106 -3.37 21.39 -15.53
N LYS A 107 -2.73 22.51 -15.26
CA LYS A 107 -3.10 23.40 -14.15
C LYS A 107 -4.52 23.95 -14.21
N ASP A 108 -5.08 24.08 -15.42
CA ASP A 108 -6.42 24.66 -15.62
C ASP A 108 -7.52 23.70 -15.12
N ASN A 109 -7.22 22.41 -15.02
CA ASN A 109 -8.09 21.40 -14.40
C ASN A 109 -7.83 21.21 -12.88
N VAL A 110 -6.92 21.96 -12.29
CA VAL A 110 -6.66 21.95 -10.84
C VAL A 110 -7.43 23.10 -10.20
N HIS A 111 -8.52 22.77 -9.50
CA HIS A 111 -9.44 23.73 -8.88
C HIS A 111 -9.22 23.93 -7.38
N ILE A 112 -8.20 23.30 -6.82
CA ILE A 112 -7.82 23.41 -5.40
C ILE A 112 -6.52 24.19 -5.31
N ASP A 113 -6.52 25.31 -4.58
CA ASP A 113 -5.33 26.15 -4.45
C ASP A 113 -4.39 25.68 -3.34
N LYS A 114 -4.95 25.13 -2.26
CA LYS A 114 -4.21 24.69 -1.08
C LYS A 114 -4.74 23.37 -0.53
N VAL A 115 -3.82 22.47 -0.15
CA VAL A 115 -4.13 21.26 0.61
C VAL A 115 -3.36 21.29 1.91
N THR A 116 -4.04 21.10 3.04
CA THR A 116 -3.42 20.96 4.36
C THR A 116 -3.79 19.60 4.93
N LEU A 117 -2.80 18.78 5.20
CA LEU A 117 -2.97 17.53 5.92
C LEU A 117 -2.68 17.79 7.40
N ALA A 118 -3.70 17.72 8.23
CA ALA A 118 -3.55 17.85 9.68
C ALA A 118 -3.07 16.54 10.28
N TYR A 119 -2.15 16.63 11.25
CA TYR A 119 -1.68 15.44 11.97
C TYR A 119 -2.77 14.91 12.89
N TYR A 120 -2.93 13.59 12.88
CA TYR A 120 -3.80 12.85 13.76
C TYR A 120 -3.02 11.70 14.40
N ASP A 121 -2.99 11.61 15.72
CA ASP A 121 -2.22 10.63 16.48
C ASP A 121 -2.93 9.29 16.72
N GLY A 122 -4.22 9.19 16.31
CA GLY A 122 -5.04 7.99 16.47
C GLY A 122 -5.76 7.86 17.81
N SER A 123 -5.58 8.81 18.75
CA SER A 123 -6.10 8.69 20.12
C SER A 123 -7.61 8.96 20.24
N ASP A 124 -8.13 9.90 19.47
CA ASP A 124 -9.55 10.32 19.52
C ASP A 124 -10.20 10.26 18.13
N GLN A 125 -10.76 9.10 17.79
CA GLN A 125 -11.42 8.91 16.50
C GLN A 125 -12.65 9.81 16.30
N GLU A 126 -13.32 10.22 17.38
CA GLU A 126 -14.48 11.10 17.31
C GLU A 126 -14.09 12.55 16.97
N SER A 127 -12.85 12.97 17.27
CA SER A 127 -12.37 14.30 16.92
C SER A 127 -12.38 14.57 15.42
N ILE A 128 -12.26 13.54 14.62
CA ILE A 128 -12.26 13.64 13.16
C ILE A 128 -13.63 14.09 12.65
N GLU A 129 -14.70 13.51 13.18
CA GLU A 129 -16.07 13.92 12.86
C GLU A 129 -16.36 15.34 13.36
N ARG A 130 -15.97 15.67 14.60
CA ARG A 130 -16.14 17.03 15.14
C ARG A 130 -15.44 18.10 14.28
N ASN A 131 -14.23 17.82 13.80
CA ASN A 131 -13.50 18.73 12.92
C ASN A 131 -14.16 18.86 11.53
N PHE A 132 -14.74 17.79 11.00
CA PHE A 132 -15.53 17.84 9.77
C PHE A 132 -16.80 18.68 9.97
N THR A 133 -17.56 18.42 11.03
CA THR A 133 -18.80 19.13 11.34
C THR A 133 -18.58 20.62 11.59
N SER A 134 -17.47 20.99 12.22
CA SER A 134 -17.10 22.40 12.44
C SER A 134 -16.57 23.10 11.19
N GLY A 135 -16.35 22.39 10.09
CA GLY A 135 -15.75 22.92 8.88
C GLY A 135 -14.22 23.05 8.94
N ALA A 136 -13.58 22.57 9.99
CA ALA A 136 -12.10 22.55 10.08
C ALA A 136 -11.48 21.57 9.09
N TYR A 137 -12.18 20.48 8.79
CA TYR A 137 -11.78 19.52 7.75
C TYR A 137 -12.79 19.50 6.61
N SER A 138 -12.31 19.59 5.37
CA SER A 138 -13.13 19.40 4.16
C SER A 138 -13.35 17.94 3.84
N TYR A 139 -12.43 17.06 4.34
CA TYR A 139 -12.47 15.62 4.17
C TYR A 139 -11.99 14.96 5.46
N ALA A 140 -12.68 13.90 5.88
CA ALA A 140 -12.34 13.16 7.09
C ALA A 140 -12.55 11.66 6.88
N ARG A 141 -11.66 10.85 7.45
CA ARG A 141 -11.83 9.39 7.47
C ARG A 141 -12.77 9.01 8.60
N LEU A 142 -13.85 8.31 8.28
CA LEU A 142 -14.70 7.68 9.28
C LEU A 142 -14.15 6.29 9.63
N TYR A 143 -13.92 6.06 10.93
CA TYR A 143 -13.42 4.78 11.43
C TYR A 143 -14.59 3.90 11.89
N PRO A 144 -14.78 2.70 11.31
CA PRO A 144 -15.87 1.78 11.73
C PRO A 144 -15.78 1.32 13.19
N THR A 145 -14.61 1.53 13.82
CA THR A 145 -14.37 1.21 15.23
C THR A 145 -14.67 2.37 16.17
N SER A 146 -14.97 3.55 15.63
CA SER A 146 -15.35 4.71 16.46
C SER A 146 -16.68 4.49 17.14
N SER A 147 -16.81 4.92 18.39
CA SER A 147 -18.05 4.77 19.18
C SER A 147 -19.23 5.53 18.57
N ASN A 148 -18.97 6.61 17.83
CA ASN A 148 -20.00 7.40 17.16
C ASN A 148 -20.29 6.98 15.71
N TYR A 149 -19.67 5.88 15.20
CA TYR A 149 -19.77 5.46 13.81
C TYR A 149 -21.21 5.41 13.29
N SER A 150 -22.10 4.67 13.97
CA SER A 150 -23.49 4.50 13.53
C SER A 150 -24.25 5.82 13.46
N LYS A 151 -24.01 6.71 14.42
CA LYS A 151 -24.64 8.05 14.46
C LYS A 151 -24.15 8.92 13.29
N VAL A 152 -22.85 8.88 13.01
CA VAL A 152 -22.23 9.64 11.91
C VAL A 152 -22.74 9.09 10.57
N GLU A 153 -22.80 7.76 10.41
CA GLU A 153 -23.31 7.12 9.20
C GLU A 153 -24.77 7.51 8.92
N GLU A 154 -25.61 7.55 9.94
CA GLU A 154 -27.00 7.99 9.80
C GLU A 154 -27.11 9.49 9.46
N THR A 155 -26.33 10.33 10.16
CA THR A 155 -26.41 11.79 10.04
C THR A 155 -25.87 12.31 8.69
N TYR A 156 -24.77 11.72 8.20
CA TYR A 156 -24.02 12.18 7.03
C TYR A 156 -24.05 11.22 5.86
N LYS A 157 -25.06 10.37 5.77
CA LYS A 157 -25.20 9.31 4.76
C LYS A 157 -24.86 9.77 3.34
N GLU A 158 -25.34 10.93 2.96
CA GLU A 158 -25.13 11.51 1.61
C GLU A 158 -23.67 12.01 1.38
N ASN A 159 -22.90 12.15 2.45
CA ASN A 159 -21.53 12.62 2.42
C ASN A 159 -20.50 11.50 2.63
N ILE A 160 -20.96 10.26 2.84
CA ILE A 160 -20.07 9.12 3.09
C ILE A 160 -19.76 8.40 1.77
N PHE A 161 -18.48 8.27 1.50
CA PHE A 161 -17.95 7.53 0.36
C PHE A 161 -17.23 6.28 0.84
N TYR A 162 -17.64 5.14 0.32
CA TYR A 162 -16.93 3.89 0.54
C TYR A 162 -15.89 3.71 -0.56
N THR A 163 -14.62 3.71 -0.17
CA THR A 163 -13.55 3.39 -1.12
C THR A 163 -13.61 1.93 -1.51
N PRO A 164 -13.20 1.57 -2.74
CA PRO A 164 -12.96 0.17 -3.08
C PRO A 164 -12.03 -0.48 -2.06
N SER A 165 -12.20 -1.78 -1.82
CA SER A 165 -11.31 -2.51 -0.91
C SER A 165 -9.85 -2.31 -1.33
N GLY A 166 -8.97 -2.06 -0.35
CA GLY A 166 -7.54 -1.87 -0.60
C GLY A 166 -6.91 -3.06 -1.31
N PRO A 167 -5.72 -2.88 -1.92
CA PRO A 167 -5.06 -3.92 -2.71
C PRO A 167 -4.52 -5.08 -1.85
N GLY A 168 -4.45 -4.90 -0.54
CA GLY A 168 -3.88 -5.87 0.38
C GLY A 168 -4.90 -6.83 0.97
N ILE A 169 -4.42 -8.00 1.35
CA ILE A 169 -5.16 -8.96 2.18
C ILE A 169 -4.40 -9.12 3.49
N GLY A 170 -5.10 -8.94 4.60
CA GLY A 170 -4.59 -9.22 5.93
C GLY A 170 -4.75 -10.70 6.28
N GLY A 171 -3.77 -11.27 6.96
CA GLY A 171 -3.84 -12.66 7.41
C GLY A 171 -2.76 -12.98 8.43
N LEU A 172 -2.90 -14.14 9.08
CA LEU A 172 -1.86 -14.69 9.94
C LEU A 172 -0.94 -15.58 9.13
N GLY A 173 0.31 -15.16 9.00
CA GLY A 173 1.38 -15.97 8.41
C GLY A 173 2.03 -16.84 9.46
N VAL A 174 2.18 -18.12 9.14
CA VAL A 174 2.93 -19.07 9.99
C VAL A 174 4.36 -19.19 9.49
N ASN A 175 5.33 -18.77 10.30
CA ASN A 175 6.75 -18.94 9.97
C ASN A 175 7.19 -20.39 10.20
N ILE A 176 7.22 -21.16 9.13
CA ILE A 176 7.60 -22.59 9.15
C ILE A 176 9.11 -22.84 9.08
N ASP A 177 9.89 -21.79 8.74
CA ASP A 177 11.36 -21.87 8.66
C ASP A 177 12.02 -20.70 9.40
N ARG A 178 11.77 -20.63 10.69
CA ARG A 178 12.29 -19.58 11.55
C ARG A 178 13.80 -19.72 11.74
N GLN A 179 14.55 -18.67 11.39
CA GLN A 179 16.02 -18.62 11.54
C GLN A 179 16.47 -17.92 12.84
N GLY A 180 15.66 -16.99 13.36
CA GLY A 180 15.99 -16.22 14.55
C GLY A 180 14.97 -16.36 15.68
N TYR A 181 15.44 -16.44 16.92
CA TYR A 181 14.60 -16.63 18.11
C TYR A 181 14.66 -15.48 19.13
N LYS A 182 15.28 -14.36 18.76
CA LYS A 182 15.49 -13.19 19.64
C LYS A 182 14.20 -12.63 20.26
N TYR A 183 13.08 -12.70 19.50
CA TYR A 183 11.79 -12.11 19.90
C TYR A 183 10.73 -13.18 20.19
N THR A 184 11.11 -14.30 20.73
CA THR A 184 10.21 -15.41 21.10
C THR A 184 10.50 -15.87 22.52
N SER A 185 9.48 -16.41 23.19
CA SER A 185 9.62 -17.07 24.49
C SER A 185 10.29 -18.45 24.43
N LYS A 186 10.61 -18.95 23.23
CA LYS A 186 11.24 -20.27 23.06
C LYS A 186 12.76 -20.14 23.25
N THR A 187 13.24 -20.59 24.40
CA THR A 187 14.64 -20.42 24.80
C THR A 187 15.47 -21.71 24.65
N THR A 188 14.87 -22.87 24.89
CA THR A 188 15.55 -24.15 24.76
C THR A 188 15.47 -24.73 23.36
N ASP A 189 16.40 -25.61 23.00
CA ASP A 189 16.41 -26.26 21.69
C ASP A 189 15.25 -27.25 21.53
N GLU A 190 14.81 -27.87 22.65
CA GLU A 190 13.62 -28.70 22.65
C GLU A 190 12.35 -27.90 22.29
N GLU A 191 12.13 -26.73 22.92
CA GLU A 191 11.00 -25.85 22.63
C GLU A 191 11.01 -25.38 21.18
N LYS A 192 12.18 -25.00 20.65
CA LYS A 192 12.33 -24.55 19.26
C LYS A 192 12.00 -25.68 18.28
N THR A 193 12.55 -26.89 18.55
CA THR A 193 12.35 -28.06 17.69
C THR A 193 10.90 -28.54 17.73
N SER A 194 10.29 -28.67 18.91
CA SER A 194 8.89 -29.08 19.03
C SER A 194 7.92 -28.07 18.38
N THR A 195 8.19 -26.78 18.55
CA THR A 195 7.40 -25.72 17.87
C THR A 195 7.54 -25.83 16.35
N LYS A 196 8.75 -25.97 15.82
CA LYS A 196 8.97 -26.15 14.37
C LYS A 196 8.24 -27.39 13.86
N LYS A 197 8.31 -28.51 14.57
CA LYS A 197 7.62 -29.75 14.21
C LYS A 197 6.09 -29.56 14.17
N ALA A 198 5.52 -28.89 15.16
CA ALA A 198 4.10 -28.58 15.18
C ALA A 198 3.69 -27.68 13.99
N LEU A 199 4.45 -26.60 13.73
CA LEU A 199 4.17 -25.67 12.62
C LEU A 199 4.35 -26.30 11.23
N LEU A 200 5.21 -27.31 11.08
CA LEU A 200 5.36 -28.09 9.85
C LEU A 200 4.23 -29.11 9.64
N ASN A 201 3.52 -29.49 10.70
CA ASN A 201 2.38 -30.40 10.59
C ASN A 201 1.19 -29.69 9.94
N LYS A 202 0.68 -30.24 8.84
CA LYS A 202 -0.45 -29.67 8.09
C LYS A 202 -1.73 -29.63 8.92
N ASP A 203 -2.02 -30.72 9.64
CA ASP A 203 -3.27 -30.82 10.41
C ASP A 203 -3.28 -29.84 11.59
N PHE A 204 -2.11 -29.62 12.20
CA PHE A 204 -1.96 -28.58 13.23
C PHE A 204 -2.26 -27.17 12.68
N ARG A 205 -1.73 -26.85 11.49
CA ARG A 205 -2.04 -25.54 10.86
C ARG A 205 -3.50 -25.42 10.47
N GLN A 206 -4.13 -26.51 10.00
CA GLN A 206 -5.56 -26.54 9.71
C GLN A 206 -6.39 -26.34 10.97
N ALA A 207 -6.04 -27.00 12.06
CA ALA A 207 -6.70 -26.82 13.36
C ALA A 207 -6.63 -25.35 13.83
N LEU A 208 -5.47 -24.70 13.71
CA LEU A 208 -5.32 -23.28 14.00
C LEU A 208 -6.24 -22.42 13.11
N ASN A 209 -6.34 -22.72 11.82
CA ASN A 209 -7.20 -21.99 10.91
C ASN A 209 -8.70 -22.14 11.25
N PHE A 210 -9.15 -23.31 11.69
CA PHE A 210 -10.52 -23.54 12.10
C PHE A 210 -10.84 -22.94 13.48
N ALA A 211 -9.85 -22.91 14.37
CA ALA A 211 -10.01 -22.31 15.71
C ALA A 211 -9.99 -20.76 15.68
N PHE A 212 -9.49 -20.15 14.61
CA PHE A 212 -9.35 -18.71 14.51
C PHE A 212 -10.64 -18.05 14.03
N ASP A 213 -11.28 -17.26 14.89
CA ASP A 213 -12.45 -16.46 14.53
C ASP A 213 -12.04 -15.24 13.72
N ARG A 214 -12.08 -15.40 12.40
CA ARG A 214 -11.70 -14.34 11.43
C ARG A 214 -12.66 -13.16 11.46
N THR A 215 -13.92 -13.38 11.78
CA THR A 215 -14.92 -12.31 11.85
C THR A 215 -14.66 -11.42 13.06
N SER A 216 -14.49 -12.00 14.24
CA SER A 216 -14.12 -11.24 15.44
C SER A 216 -12.80 -10.49 15.30
N TYR A 217 -11.81 -11.11 14.65
CA TYR A 217 -10.54 -10.42 14.34
C TYR A 217 -10.77 -9.24 13.37
N SER A 218 -11.50 -9.47 12.30
CA SER A 218 -11.83 -8.42 11.32
C SER A 218 -12.61 -7.26 11.95
N ALA A 219 -13.49 -7.55 12.92
CA ALA A 219 -14.28 -6.53 13.61
C ALA A 219 -13.45 -5.50 14.38
N GLN A 220 -12.25 -5.86 14.80
CA GLN A 220 -11.32 -4.93 15.46
C GLN A 220 -10.82 -3.82 14.53
N ILE A 221 -10.87 -4.03 13.22
CA ILE A 221 -10.40 -3.09 12.20
C ILE A 221 -11.57 -2.49 11.43
N ASN A 222 -12.54 -3.33 11.06
CA ASN A 222 -13.62 -2.98 10.15
C ASN A 222 -14.96 -2.71 10.85
N GLY A 223 -14.97 -2.74 12.20
CA GLY A 223 -16.22 -2.68 12.97
C GLY A 223 -17.06 -3.94 12.79
N LYS A 224 -18.10 -4.07 13.60
CA LYS A 224 -18.99 -5.26 13.59
C LYS A 224 -19.70 -5.42 12.25
N GLU A 225 -20.18 -4.33 11.69
CA GLU A 225 -20.95 -4.32 10.43
C GLU A 225 -20.08 -4.59 9.21
N GLY A 226 -18.83 -4.09 9.21
CA GLY A 226 -17.88 -4.28 8.11
C GLY A 226 -17.17 -5.64 8.12
N ALA A 227 -17.07 -6.27 9.29
CA ALA A 227 -16.27 -7.49 9.46
C ALA A 227 -16.68 -8.65 8.54
N PRO A 228 -17.95 -9.03 8.41
CA PRO A 228 -18.36 -10.13 7.53
C PRO A 228 -18.06 -9.86 6.05
N ARG A 229 -18.13 -8.59 5.64
CA ARG A 229 -17.86 -8.19 4.27
C ARG A 229 -16.35 -8.21 3.93
N ALA A 230 -15.49 -8.06 4.93
CA ALA A 230 -14.04 -8.04 4.76
C ALA A 230 -13.38 -9.42 4.80
N VAL A 231 -14.03 -10.42 5.44
CA VAL A 231 -13.49 -11.79 5.51
C VAL A 231 -13.58 -12.46 4.13
N ARG A 232 -12.44 -13.02 3.68
CA ARG A 232 -12.33 -13.72 2.38
C ARG A 232 -11.46 -14.97 2.53
N ASN A 233 -11.69 -15.95 1.67
CA ASN A 233 -10.87 -17.17 1.53
C ASN A 233 -9.92 -17.02 0.33
N LEU A 234 -9.23 -15.89 0.23
CA LEU A 234 -8.37 -15.53 -0.89
C LEU A 234 -7.04 -14.97 -0.39
N PHE A 235 -5.98 -15.19 -1.17
CA PHE A 235 -4.65 -14.58 -0.96
C PHE A 235 -4.43 -13.34 -1.81
N VAL A 236 -5.36 -13.01 -2.71
CA VAL A 236 -5.34 -11.83 -3.57
C VAL A 236 -6.69 -11.13 -3.51
N LYS A 237 -6.71 -9.85 -3.85
CA LYS A 237 -7.94 -9.07 -3.94
C LYS A 237 -8.92 -9.74 -4.92
N PRO A 238 -10.22 -9.86 -4.60
CA PRO A 238 -11.19 -10.57 -5.43
C PRO A 238 -11.24 -10.11 -6.89
N ASP A 239 -11.13 -8.81 -7.12
CA ASP A 239 -11.20 -8.14 -8.42
C ASP A 239 -9.83 -7.79 -9.02
N PHE A 240 -8.73 -8.38 -8.51
CA PHE A 240 -7.38 -8.16 -9.03
C PHE A 240 -7.20 -8.72 -10.45
N VAL A 241 -7.84 -9.85 -10.74
CA VAL A 241 -7.83 -10.50 -12.05
C VAL A 241 -9.26 -10.90 -12.41
N SER A 242 -9.62 -10.76 -13.69
CA SER A 242 -10.89 -11.21 -14.23
C SER A 242 -10.69 -12.23 -15.35
N ALA A 243 -11.61 -13.16 -15.47
CA ALA A 243 -11.71 -14.12 -16.59
C ALA A 243 -13.09 -13.95 -17.23
N GLY A 244 -13.15 -13.26 -18.36
CA GLY A 244 -14.40 -12.80 -18.93
C GLY A 244 -15.11 -11.81 -18.01
N GLU A 245 -16.38 -12.03 -17.74
CA GLU A 245 -17.21 -11.19 -16.85
C GLU A 245 -17.05 -11.51 -15.36
N LYS A 246 -16.36 -12.60 -15.00
CA LYS A 246 -16.17 -13.03 -13.62
C LYS A 246 -14.83 -12.59 -13.06
N THR A 247 -14.86 -12.09 -11.83
CA THR A 247 -13.62 -11.84 -11.08
C THR A 247 -13.02 -13.15 -10.55
N PHE A 248 -11.74 -13.11 -10.19
CA PHE A 248 -11.10 -14.23 -9.51
C PHE A 248 -11.84 -14.62 -8.21
N GLY A 249 -12.36 -13.61 -7.49
CA GLY A 249 -13.17 -13.82 -6.29
C GLY A 249 -14.44 -14.61 -6.54
N ASP A 250 -15.15 -14.32 -7.63
CA ASP A 250 -16.35 -15.05 -8.04
C ASP A 250 -16.03 -16.52 -8.35
N LEU A 251 -14.97 -16.75 -9.13
CA LEU A 251 -14.53 -18.10 -9.50
C LEU A 251 -14.12 -18.94 -8.27
N VAL A 252 -13.41 -18.32 -7.31
CA VAL A 252 -13.03 -19.02 -6.08
C VAL A 252 -14.26 -19.30 -5.21
N THR A 253 -15.18 -18.35 -5.10
CA THR A 253 -16.43 -18.52 -4.33
C THR A 253 -17.27 -19.68 -4.88
N GLU A 254 -17.45 -19.74 -6.20
CA GLU A 254 -18.14 -20.84 -6.89
C GLU A 254 -17.45 -22.18 -6.63
N LYS A 255 -16.13 -22.20 -6.71
CA LYS A 255 -15.35 -23.42 -6.49
C LYS A 255 -15.40 -23.88 -5.02
N MET A 256 -15.33 -22.95 -4.09
CA MET A 256 -15.41 -23.25 -2.65
C MET A 256 -16.80 -23.75 -2.25
N ALA A 257 -17.87 -23.26 -2.86
CA ALA A 257 -19.23 -23.74 -2.63
C ALA A 257 -19.40 -25.25 -2.92
N ALA A 258 -18.56 -25.82 -3.80
CA ALA A 258 -18.55 -27.23 -4.11
C ALA A 258 -17.93 -28.12 -3.00
N TYR A 259 -17.25 -27.52 -2.02
CA TYR A 259 -16.62 -28.24 -0.93
C TYR A 259 -17.40 -28.15 0.41
N GLY A 260 -18.53 -27.48 0.42
CA GLY A 260 -19.40 -27.35 1.60
C GLY A 260 -19.14 -26.10 2.41
#